data_4e3dc8e257f46cf41e5f500ed1eb4b87
#
_entry.id   4e3dc8e257f46cf41e5f500ed1eb4b87
#
_cell.length_a   1.000
_cell.length_b   1.000
_cell.length_c   1.000
_cell.angle_alpha   90.00
_cell.angle_beta   90.00
_cell.angle_gamma   90.00
#
_symmetry.space_group_name_H-M   'P 1'
#
loop_
_entity.id
_entity.type
_entity.pdbx_description
1 polymer ?
#
loop_
_entity_poly.entity_id
_entity_poly.type
_entity_poly.pdbx_seq_one_letter_code
_entity_poly.pdbx_strand_id
1 'polypeptide(L)'
;MLDLQSHSTYSDGELPPAGVVAAAAEAGVTTLALTDHDAVDGVAEAGEAAKAAGIVLVPAAEMSCVHGSIDDMHMLGYWVDTTAMAAACERAQRERVTRAREIVERLNAQGVPVRFEDAIAQAGDASSVGRPHIAKAAGVKPEGMSAFFEEWLIPGAKAFVSRRWPDADEAVEIIHGAGGSAVLAHPFWDMDDPNEVAALIDDLDLDGVECFYPAHDRAQTKFLLEVCRDRGLAATASSDFHGPSHKMFDSFLSYPTYDLGQPELPPRRSPG
;
A
#
# COMPACT_ATOMS: atom_id res chain seq x y z
N MET A 1 -1.95 -0.37 20.80
CA MET A 1 -2.85 -0.37 19.62
C MET A 1 -2.00 -0.66 18.39
N LEU A 2 -2.52 -1.37 17.40
CA LEU A 2 -1.78 -1.68 16.18
C LEU A 2 -2.24 -0.79 15.02
N ASP A 3 -1.30 -0.50 14.09
CA ASP A 3 -1.56 0.15 12.82
C ASP A 3 -0.58 -0.45 11.81
N LEU A 4 -1.10 -1.19 10.84
CA LEU A 4 -0.30 -2.12 10.05
C LEU A 4 -0.08 -1.66 8.59
N GLN A 5 -0.41 -0.41 8.25
CA GLN A 5 -0.05 0.16 6.96
C GLN A 5 0.26 1.65 7.12
N SER A 6 1.45 2.02 6.69
CA SER A 6 1.93 3.40 6.69
C SER A 6 3.03 3.59 5.66
N HIS A 7 3.13 4.80 5.13
CA HIS A 7 4.04 5.15 4.03
C HIS A 7 5.01 6.24 4.44
N SER A 8 6.24 6.11 3.95
CA SER A 8 7.29 7.09 4.15
C SER A 8 7.73 7.75 2.84
N THR A 9 8.74 8.60 2.93
CA THR A 9 9.39 9.20 1.76
C THR A 9 10.13 8.20 0.88
N TYR A 10 10.15 6.92 1.21
CA TYR A 10 10.64 5.86 0.32
C TYR A 10 9.61 5.42 -0.72
N SER A 11 8.34 5.82 -0.55
CA SER A 11 7.30 5.71 -1.57
C SER A 11 6.60 7.05 -1.81
N ASP A 12 5.43 7.27 -1.30
CA ASP A 12 4.62 8.47 -1.52
C ASP A 12 4.12 9.14 -0.23
N GLY A 13 4.60 8.69 0.91
CA GLY A 13 4.39 9.35 2.20
C GLY A 13 5.16 10.67 2.33
N GLU A 14 4.74 11.51 3.25
CA GLU A 14 5.31 12.85 3.47
C GLU A 14 6.48 12.86 4.45
N LEU A 15 6.58 11.86 5.34
CA LEU A 15 7.57 11.82 6.41
C LEU A 15 8.66 10.78 6.13
N PRO A 16 9.91 11.03 6.57
CA PRO A 16 10.93 9.98 6.57
C PRO A 16 10.52 8.86 7.55
N PRO A 17 11.08 7.64 7.44
CA PRO A 17 10.70 6.50 8.29
C PRO A 17 10.72 6.80 9.80
N ALA A 18 11.74 7.50 10.27
CA ALA A 18 11.79 7.91 11.67
C ALA A 18 10.67 8.90 12.05
N GLY A 19 10.25 9.76 11.12
CA GLY A 19 9.12 10.68 11.30
C GLY A 19 7.78 9.94 11.37
N VAL A 20 7.60 8.92 10.54
CA VAL A 20 6.41 8.03 10.60
C VAL A 20 6.32 7.35 11.96
N VAL A 21 7.42 6.79 12.46
CA VAL A 21 7.49 6.17 13.79
C VAL A 21 7.18 7.17 14.91
N ALA A 22 7.71 8.39 14.83
CA ALA A 22 7.46 9.43 15.82
C ALA A 22 5.96 9.81 15.85
N ALA A 23 5.33 10.01 14.69
CA ALA A 23 3.90 10.30 14.58
C ALA A 23 3.03 9.13 15.11
N ALA A 24 3.41 7.89 14.82
CA ALA A 24 2.75 6.69 15.35
C ALA A 24 2.84 6.62 16.88
N ALA A 25 4.02 6.94 17.46
CA ALA A 25 4.21 7.00 18.90
C ALA A 25 3.33 8.05 19.57
N GLU A 26 3.25 9.26 18.99
CA GLU A 26 2.37 10.35 19.46
C GLU A 26 0.90 9.95 19.44
N ALA A 27 0.48 9.19 18.43
CA ALA A 27 -0.88 8.67 18.32
C ALA A 27 -1.17 7.49 19.28
N GLY A 28 -0.14 6.93 19.94
CA GLY A 28 -0.28 5.81 20.88
C GLY A 28 -0.29 4.43 20.20
N VAL A 29 0.24 4.33 18.99
CA VAL A 29 0.51 3.05 18.32
C VAL A 29 1.58 2.29 19.09
N THR A 30 1.37 1.01 19.32
CA THR A 30 2.32 0.11 20.01
C THR A 30 2.90 -0.95 19.09
N THR A 31 2.21 -1.24 17.98
CA THR A 31 2.66 -2.13 16.92
C THR A 31 2.41 -1.45 15.59
N LEU A 32 3.46 -1.20 14.84
CA LEU A 32 3.46 -0.47 13.57
C LEU A 32 4.03 -1.34 12.45
N ALA A 33 3.48 -1.26 11.25
CA ALA A 33 4.18 -1.70 10.05
C ALA A 33 4.46 -0.49 9.13
N LEU A 34 5.69 -0.41 8.62
CA LEU A 34 6.04 0.48 7.52
C LEU A 34 5.92 -0.35 6.23
N THR A 35 5.03 0.07 5.35
CA THR A 35 4.60 -0.68 4.16
C THR A 35 4.77 0.12 2.88
N ASP A 36 5.92 0.76 2.71
CA ASP A 36 6.20 1.55 1.51
C ASP A 36 5.91 0.75 0.23
N HIS A 37 5.30 1.39 -0.75
CA HIS A 37 4.96 0.77 -2.04
C HIS A 37 6.17 0.23 -2.77
N ASP A 38 6.21 -1.08 -2.97
CA ASP A 38 7.27 -1.80 -3.69
C ASP A 38 8.68 -1.46 -3.15
N ALA A 39 8.80 -1.20 -1.84
CA ALA A 39 10.05 -0.81 -1.20
C ALA A 39 10.18 -1.35 0.23
N VAL A 40 11.40 -1.73 0.60
CA VAL A 40 11.79 -2.13 1.97
C VAL A 40 12.93 -1.28 2.51
N ASP A 41 13.37 -0.30 1.76
CA ASP A 41 14.56 0.52 2.03
C ASP A 41 14.44 1.30 3.35
N GLY A 42 13.24 1.75 3.70
CA GLY A 42 12.93 2.51 4.93
C GLY A 42 12.87 1.66 6.21
N VAL A 43 12.76 0.33 6.09
CA VAL A 43 12.47 -0.56 7.23
C VAL A 43 13.58 -0.54 8.28
N ALA A 44 14.84 -0.46 7.87
CA ALA A 44 15.97 -0.43 8.80
C ALA A 44 15.97 0.84 9.66
N GLU A 45 15.77 2.02 9.04
CA GLU A 45 15.67 3.30 9.75
C GLU A 45 14.46 3.31 10.70
N ALA A 46 13.28 2.87 10.22
CA ALA A 46 12.09 2.75 11.05
C ALA A 46 12.31 1.82 12.24
N GLY A 47 13.07 0.72 12.06
CA GLY A 47 13.41 -0.23 13.11
C GLY A 47 14.21 0.38 14.26
N GLU A 48 15.21 1.18 13.96
CA GLU A 48 15.99 1.88 14.97
C GLU A 48 15.15 2.95 15.70
N ALA A 49 14.32 3.69 14.97
CA ALA A 49 13.42 4.67 15.56
C ALA A 49 12.36 4.01 16.45
N ALA A 50 11.75 2.90 15.99
CA ALA A 50 10.73 2.16 16.74
C ALA A 50 11.29 1.57 18.04
N LYS A 51 12.51 1.03 18.00
CA LYS A 51 13.23 0.55 19.19
C LYS A 51 13.44 1.67 20.21
N ALA A 52 13.83 2.87 19.76
CA ALA A 52 13.98 4.02 20.64
C ALA A 52 12.65 4.52 21.22
N ALA A 53 11.57 4.44 20.47
CA ALA A 53 10.21 4.84 20.87
C ALA A 53 9.47 3.76 21.68
N GLY A 54 10.01 2.53 21.80
CA GLY A 54 9.33 1.41 22.47
C GLY A 54 8.14 0.83 21.67
N ILE A 55 8.15 1.01 20.35
CA ILE A 55 7.16 0.45 19.41
C ILE A 55 7.69 -0.86 18.84
N VAL A 56 6.81 -1.83 18.67
CA VAL A 56 7.11 -3.05 17.88
C VAL A 56 6.96 -2.71 16.41
N LEU A 57 8.05 -2.73 15.64
CA LEU A 57 7.99 -2.62 14.19
C LEU A 57 7.83 -4.01 13.55
N VAL A 58 6.85 -4.13 12.66
CA VAL A 58 6.66 -5.27 11.77
C VAL A 58 7.38 -4.94 10.46
N PRO A 59 8.45 -5.66 10.07
CA PRO A 59 9.08 -5.48 8.77
C PRO A 59 8.07 -5.82 7.66
N ALA A 60 7.82 -4.88 6.75
CA ALA A 60 6.75 -5.04 5.78
C ALA A 60 7.03 -4.28 4.47
N ALA A 61 6.22 -4.56 3.46
CA ALA A 61 6.11 -3.78 2.23
C ALA A 61 4.70 -3.92 1.67
N GLU A 62 4.22 -2.94 0.91
CA GLU A 62 3.02 -3.04 0.12
C GLU A 62 3.38 -3.29 -1.34
N MET A 63 3.17 -4.52 -1.81
CA MET A 63 3.39 -4.87 -3.20
C MET A 63 2.19 -4.48 -4.05
N SER A 64 2.46 -3.70 -5.08
CA SER A 64 1.45 -3.42 -6.09
C SER A 64 1.39 -4.57 -7.09
N CYS A 65 0.19 -5.10 -7.35
CA CYS A 65 -0.01 -6.21 -8.26
C CYS A 65 -1.24 -6.02 -9.15
N VAL A 66 -1.50 -6.97 -10.03
CA VAL A 66 -2.67 -7.02 -10.89
C VAL A 66 -3.43 -8.32 -10.68
N HIS A 67 -4.75 -8.30 -10.86
CA HIS A 67 -5.55 -9.51 -10.88
C HIS A 67 -6.72 -9.38 -11.85
N GLY A 68 -6.74 -10.19 -12.89
CA GLY A 68 -7.77 -10.11 -13.93
C GLY A 68 -7.88 -8.72 -14.56
N SER A 69 -8.97 -8.01 -14.28
CA SER A 69 -9.22 -6.63 -14.74
C SER A 69 -8.84 -5.56 -13.70
N ILE A 70 -8.36 -5.96 -12.53
CA ILE A 70 -7.92 -5.05 -11.46
C ILE A 70 -6.45 -4.72 -11.68
N ASP A 71 -6.19 -3.48 -12.08
CA ASP A 71 -4.87 -3.04 -12.55
C ASP A 71 -3.95 -2.45 -11.45
N ASP A 72 -4.44 -2.32 -10.22
CA ASP A 72 -3.71 -1.62 -9.15
C ASP A 72 -4.09 -2.14 -7.78
N MET A 73 -4.17 -3.45 -7.67
CA MET A 73 -4.39 -4.15 -6.41
C MET A 73 -3.13 -4.14 -5.55
N HIS A 74 -3.30 -4.16 -4.25
CA HIS A 74 -2.20 -4.15 -3.30
C HIS A 74 -2.20 -5.39 -2.41
N MET A 75 -0.98 -5.89 -2.14
CA MET A 75 -0.73 -7.02 -1.26
C MET A 75 0.28 -6.63 -0.19
N LEU A 76 -0.14 -6.64 1.07
CA LEU A 76 0.72 -6.35 2.21
C LEU A 76 1.52 -7.61 2.58
N GLY A 77 2.85 -7.47 2.57
CA GLY A 77 3.76 -8.50 3.05
C GLY A 77 4.24 -8.15 4.44
N TYR A 78 3.82 -8.89 5.47
CA TYR A 78 4.25 -8.68 6.85
C TYR A 78 5.28 -9.70 7.29
N TRP A 79 6.19 -9.30 8.17
CA TRP A 79 7.26 -10.14 8.71
C TRP A 79 8.28 -10.60 7.65
N VAL A 80 8.37 -9.87 6.54
CA VAL A 80 9.27 -10.21 5.44
C VAL A 80 10.74 -10.10 5.86
N ASP A 81 11.57 -11.00 5.35
CA ASP A 81 13.01 -10.77 5.29
C ASP A 81 13.27 -9.70 4.20
N THR A 82 13.70 -8.53 4.62
CA THR A 82 13.89 -7.39 3.72
C THR A 82 14.99 -7.65 2.68
N THR A 83 15.97 -8.52 2.98
CA THR A 83 17.01 -8.90 2.02
C THR A 83 16.45 -9.81 0.94
N ALA A 84 15.60 -10.76 1.31
CA ALA A 84 14.94 -11.65 0.34
C ALA A 84 13.93 -10.87 -0.53
N MET A 85 13.26 -9.86 0.06
CA MET A 85 12.27 -9.02 -0.63
C MET A 85 12.92 -8.04 -1.63
N ALA A 86 14.16 -7.60 -1.38
CA ALA A 86 14.82 -6.52 -2.12
C ALA A 86 14.83 -6.69 -3.63
N ALA A 87 15.13 -7.91 -4.14
CA ALA A 87 15.18 -8.17 -5.58
C ALA A 87 13.81 -8.00 -6.28
N ALA A 88 12.73 -8.38 -5.60
CA ALA A 88 11.37 -8.20 -6.10
C ALA A 88 10.99 -6.71 -6.07
N CYS A 89 11.30 -6.00 -4.98
CA CYS A 89 11.11 -4.55 -4.90
C CYS A 89 11.86 -3.80 -6.00
N GLU A 90 13.13 -4.10 -6.24
CA GLU A 90 13.89 -3.51 -7.34
C GLU A 90 13.27 -3.79 -8.73
N ARG A 91 12.70 -4.97 -8.95
CA ARG A 91 11.99 -5.27 -10.18
C ARG A 91 10.73 -4.43 -10.31
N ALA A 92 9.92 -4.35 -9.25
CA ALA A 92 8.70 -3.54 -9.21
C ALA A 92 8.99 -2.04 -9.44
N GLN A 93 10.06 -1.53 -8.83
CA GLN A 93 10.51 -0.14 -9.03
C GLN A 93 10.90 0.14 -10.48
N ARG A 94 11.62 -0.79 -11.14
CA ARG A 94 11.92 -0.66 -12.58
C ARG A 94 10.67 -0.65 -13.45
N GLU A 95 9.68 -1.49 -13.12
CA GLU A 95 8.37 -1.48 -13.80
C GLU A 95 7.62 -0.16 -13.56
N ARG A 96 7.64 0.38 -12.33
CA ARG A 96 7.06 1.71 -12.04
C ARG A 96 7.71 2.81 -12.86
N VAL A 97 9.04 2.83 -12.98
CA VAL A 97 9.77 3.80 -13.81
C VAL A 97 9.36 3.69 -15.28
N THR A 98 9.26 2.48 -15.81
CA THR A 98 8.82 2.21 -17.19
C THR A 98 7.38 2.70 -17.41
N ARG A 99 6.47 2.33 -16.49
CA ARG A 99 5.06 2.76 -16.51
C ARG A 99 4.93 4.29 -16.41
N ALA A 100 5.68 4.92 -15.52
CA ALA A 100 5.68 6.38 -15.37
C ALA A 100 6.08 7.10 -16.66
N ARG A 101 7.08 6.58 -17.38
CA ARG A 101 7.49 7.12 -18.70
C ARG A 101 6.36 7.02 -19.72
N GLU A 102 5.72 5.86 -19.82
CA GLU A 102 4.59 5.65 -20.74
C GLU A 102 3.41 6.57 -20.40
N ILE A 103 3.10 6.77 -19.11
CA ILE A 103 2.04 7.71 -18.66
C ILE A 103 2.38 9.14 -19.08
N VAL A 104 3.61 9.59 -18.84
CA VAL A 104 4.09 10.93 -19.22
C VAL A 104 3.99 11.13 -20.73
N GLU A 105 4.38 10.15 -21.55
CA GLU A 105 4.24 10.20 -23.00
C GLU A 105 2.78 10.37 -23.43
N ARG A 106 1.84 9.62 -22.81
CA ARG A 106 0.40 9.73 -23.09
C ARG A 106 -0.16 11.09 -22.68
N LEU A 107 0.22 11.62 -21.50
CA LEU A 107 -0.17 12.96 -21.06
C LEU A 107 0.27 14.04 -22.05
N ASN A 108 1.54 14.00 -22.49
CA ASN A 108 2.08 14.94 -23.46
C ASN A 108 1.35 14.84 -24.81
N ALA A 109 1.02 13.64 -25.26
CA ALA A 109 0.26 13.44 -26.50
C ALA A 109 -1.17 14.01 -26.43
N GLN A 110 -1.71 14.17 -25.23
CA GLN A 110 -3.03 14.78 -24.97
C GLN A 110 -2.95 16.28 -24.63
N GLY A 111 -1.75 16.87 -24.71
CA GLY A 111 -1.57 18.31 -24.46
C GLY A 111 -1.40 18.68 -22.97
N VAL A 112 -1.17 17.72 -22.09
CA VAL A 112 -0.80 17.96 -20.70
C VAL A 112 0.72 17.89 -20.58
N PRO A 113 1.43 19.05 -20.50
CA PRO A 113 2.89 19.07 -20.53
C PRO A 113 3.48 18.57 -19.20
N VAL A 114 4.19 17.45 -19.24
CA VAL A 114 4.92 16.88 -18.12
C VAL A 114 6.29 16.40 -18.60
N ARG A 115 7.36 16.72 -17.86
CA ARG A 115 8.67 16.13 -18.12
C ARG A 115 8.85 14.91 -17.23
N PHE A 116 9.38 13.85 -17.80
CA PHE A 116 9.64 12.62 -17.03
C PHE A 116 10.64 12.87 -15.89
N GLU A 117 11.67 13.68 -16.14
CA GLU A 117 12.67 14.06 -15.13
C GLU A 117 12.03 14.81 -13.95
N ASP A 118 11.00 15.62 -14.21
CA ASP A 118 10.27 16.33 -13.14
C ASP A 118 9.44 15.36 -12.31
N ALA A 119 8.86 14.31 -12.90
CA ALA A 119 8.16 13.26 -12.17
C ALA A 119 9.12 12.46 -11.25
N ILE A 120 10.31 12.13 -11.75
CA ILE A 120 11.37 11.51 -10.95
C ILE A 120 11.82 12.46 -9.82
N ALA A 121 12.00 13.74 -10.11
CA ALA A 121 12.38 14.73 -9.11
C ALA A 121 11.31 14.93 -8.02
N GLN A 122 10.03 14.77 -8.35
CA GLN A 122 8.95 14.77 -7.35
C GLN A 122 8.98 13.56 -6.42
N ALA A 123 9.51 12.43 -6.89
CA ALA A 123 9.74 11.26 -6.05
C ALA A 123 10.92 11.48 -5.08
N GLY A 124 11.80 12.45 -5.35
CA GLY A 124 12.94 12.76 -4.49
C GLY A 124 13.87 11.57 -4.32
N ASP A 125 14.11 11.19 -3.06
CA ASP A 125 14.90 10.01 -2.69
C ASP A 125 14.06 8.72 -2.66
N ALA A 126 12.75 8.79 -3.04
CA ALA A 126 11.89 7.62 -3.07
C ALA A 126 12.41 6.59 -4.06
N SER A 127 12.52 5.35 -3.61
CA SER A 127 12.88 4.22 -4.47
C SER A 127 11.72 3.84 -5.40
N SER A 128 10.50 4.32 -5.13
CA SER A 128 9.27 3.97 -5.87
C SER A 128 8.56 5.20 -6.42
N VAL A 129 8.63 5.43 -7.75
CA VAL A 129 7.86 6.50 -8.42
C VAL A 129 6.42 6.05 -8.69
N GLY A 130 5.44 6.87 -8.29
CA GLY A 130 4.01 6.61 -8.45
C GLY A 130 3.27 7.68 -9.25
N ARG A 131 1.99 7.43 -9.50
CA ARG A 131 1.05 8.37 -10.16
C ARG A 131 0.92 9.71 -9.41
N PRO A 132 0.95 9.77 -8.06
CA PRO A 132 0.95 11.04 -7.34
C PRO A 132 2.13 11.94 -7.72
N HIS A 133 3.32 11.36 -7.94
CA HIS A 133 4.53 12.10 -8.36
C HIS A 133 4.37 12.69 -9.76
N ILE A 134 3.74 11.94 -10.69
CA ILE A 134 3.44 12.42 -12.05
C ILE A 134 2.44 13.59 -12.01
N ALA A 135 1.38 13.48 -11.19
CA ALA A 135 0.40 14.55 -11.03
C ALA A 135 1.04 15.82 -10.43
N LYS A 136 1.89 15.69 -9.41
CA LYS A 136 2.67 16.80 -8.85
C LYS A 136 3.57 17.45 -9.91
N ALA A 137 4.25 16.65 -10.74
CA ALA A 137 5.09 17.14 -11.84
C ALA A 137 4.28 17.85 -12.94
N ALA A 138 3.01 17.48 -13.15
CA ALA A 138 2.07 18.21 -14.01
C ALA A 138 1.57 19.54 -13.39
N GLY A 139 2.04 19.89 -12.19
CA GLY A 139 1.64 21.11 -11.50
C GLY A 139 0.28 21.02 -10.80
N VAL A 140 -0.23 19.82 -10.59
CA VAL A 140 -1.51 19.60 -9.92
C VAL A 140 -1.34 19.89 -8.42
N LYS A 141 -2.21 20.74 -7.91
CA LYS A 141 -2.27 21.07 -6.48
C LYS A 141 -3.11 20.03 -5.70
N PRO A 142 -2.95 19.91 -4.38
CA PRO A 142 -3.68 18.92 -3.57
C PRO A 142 -5.19 18.92 -3.80
N GLU A 143 -5.80 20.09 -3.94
CA GLU A 143 -7.24 20.23 -4.18
C GLU A 143 -7.73 19.71 -5.55
N GLY A 144 -6.81 19.62 -6.53
CA GLY A 144 -7.10 19.14 -7.88
C GLY A 144 -6.73 17.68 -8.12
N MET A 145 -6.13 17.02 -7.13
CA MET A 145 -5.55 15.69 -7.29
C MET A 145 -6.59 14.65 -7.72
N SER A 146 -7.72 14.55 -7.01
CA SER A 146 -8.78 13.58 -7.34
C SER A 146 -9.30 13.75 -8.77
N ALA A 147 -9.59 14.98 -9.19
CA ALA A 147 -10.08 15.24 -10.55
C ALA A 147 -9.05 14.89 -11.63
N PHE A 148 -7.75 15.13 -11.35
CA PHE A 148 -6.68 14.76 -12.28
C PHE A 148 -6.54 13.24 -12.40
N PHE A 149 -6.64 12.51 -11.29
CA PHE A 149 -6.62 11.06 -11.30
C PHE A 149 -7.80 10.49 -12.11
N GLU A 150 -9.02 10.96 -11.85
CA GLU A 150 -10.23 10.52 -12.57
C GLU A 150 -10.13 10.78 -14.08
N GLU A 151 -9.59 11.91 -14.50
CA GLU A 151 -9.49 12.26 -15.92
C GLU A 151 -8.35 11.53 -16.64
N TRP A 152 -7.21 11.26 -15.94
CA TRP A 152 -5.97 10.88 -16.60
C TRP A 152 -5.36 9.56 -16.16
N LEU A 153 -5.46 9.17 -14.86
CA LEU A 153 -4.54 8.20 -14.27
C LEU A 153 -5.17 6.94 -13.69
N ILE A 154 -6.50 6.85 -13.55
CA ILE A 154 -7.20 5.64 -13.10
C ILE A 154 -7.52 4.71 -14.28
N PRO A 155 -7.89 3.43 -14.05
CA PRO A 155 -8.30 2.50 -15.08
C PRO A 155 -9.36 3.09 -16.02
N GLY A 156 -9.13 2.99 -17.32
CA GLY A 156 -10.00 3.57 -18.35
C GLY A 156 -9.78 5.05 -18.67
N ALA A 157 -8.99 5.78 -17.89
CA ALA A 157 -8.67 7.19 -18.15
C ALA A 157 -7.66 7.38 -19.29
N LYS A 158 -7.57 8.62 -19.82
CA LYS A 158 -6.90 8.95 -21.08
C LYS A 158 -5.40 8.64 -21.14
N ALA A 159 -4.69 8.76 -20.02
CA ALA A 159 -3.25 8.48 -19.94
C ALA A 159 -2.92 7.26 -19.08
N PHE A 160 -3.94 6.51 -18.65
CA PHE A 160 -3.75 5.31 -17.87
C PHE A 160 -2.90 4.26 -18.61
N VAL A 161 -1.94 3.67 -17.91
CA VAL A 161 -1.13 2.54 -18.35
C VAL A 161 -1.27 1.43 -17.34
N SER A 162 -1.74 0.25 -17.76
CA SER A 162 -1.85 -0.92 -16.90
C SER A 162 -0.49 -1.36 -16.36
N ARG A 163 -0.47 -1.86 -15.13
CA ARG A 163 0.68 -2.55 -14.57
C ARG A 163 0.84 -3.92 -15.25
N ARG A 164 2.05 -4.44 -15.31
CA ARG A 164 2.34 -5.70 -16.00
C ARG A 164 2.88 -6.80 -15.10
N TRP A 165 3.30 -6.44 -13.90
CA TRP A 165 3.93 -7.36 -12.96
C TRP A 165 3.95 -6.75 -11.53
N PRO A 166 3.88 -7.61 -10.49
CA PRO A 166 3.48 -9.02 -10.52
C PRO A 166 1.97 -9.18 -10.73
N ASP A 167 1.48 -10.39 -11.01
CA ASP A 167 0.10 -10.72 -10.73
C ASP A 167 -0.06 -11.05 -9.22
N ALA A 168 -1.31 -11.22 -8.77
CA ALA A 168 -1.61 -11.41 -7.36
C ALA A 168 -1.01 -12.69 -6.79
N ASP A 169 -1.03 -13.79 -7.54
CA ASP A 169 -0.44 -15.08 -7.14
C ASP A 169 1.08 -14.93 -7.00
N GLU A 170 1.75 -14.32 -7.99
CA GLU A 170 3.19 -14.02 -7.93
C GLU A 170 3.53 -13.13 -6.73
N ALA A 171 2.68 -12.12 -6.41
CA ALA A 171 2.90 -11.26 -5.24
C ALA A 171 2.84 -12.06 -3.93
N VAL A 172 1.86 -12.95 -3.79
CA VAL A 172 1.74 -13.86 -2.65
C VAL A 172 2.96 -14.77 -2.55
N GLU A 173 3.37 -15.40 -3.67
CA GLU A 173 4.55 -16.28 -3.71
C GLU A 173 5.85 -15.55 -3.32
N ILE A 174 6.03 -14.29 -3.76
CA ILE A 174 7.17 -13.45 -3.42
C ILE A 174 7.20 -13.17 -1.92
N ILE A 175 6.06 -12.77 -1.34
CA ILE A 175 5.93 -12.49 0.10
C ILE A 175 6.22 -13.75 0.91
N HIS A 176 5.62 -14.88 0.55
CA HIS A 176 5.87 -16.17 1.22
C HIS A 176 7.33 -16.62 1.07
N GLY A 177 7.92 -16.44 -0.11
CA GLY A 177 9.33 -16.73 -0.37
C GLY A 177 10.29 -15.88 0.47
N ALA A 178 9.86 -14.69 0.89
CA ALA A 178 10.58 -13.84 1.83
C ALA A 178 10.25 -14.17 3.32
N GLY A 179 9.55 -15.28 3.60
CA GLY A 179 9.16 -15.70 4.95
C GLY A 179 8.04 -14.86 5.57
N GLY A 180 7.41 -14.01 4.77
CA GLY A 180 6.34 -13.12 5.19
C GLY A 180 4.95 -13.74 5.11
N SER A 181 3.97 -13.04 5.68
CA SER A 181 2.54 -13.34 5.53
C SER A 181 1.90 -12.37 4.54
N ALA A 182 1.14 -12.92 3.59
CA ALA A 182 0.45 -12.16 2.55
C ALA A 182 -0.96 -11.76 3.01
N VAL A 183 -1.26 -10.48 2.98
CA VAL A 183 -2.55 -9.92 3.40
C VAL A 183 -3.10 -9.03 2.29
N LEU A 184 -4.35 -9.27 1.87
CA LEU A 184 -5.01 -8.44 0.87
C LEU A 184 -5.31 -7.06 1.47
N ALA A 185 -4.76 -6.01 0.88
CA ALA A 185 -4.97 -4.63 1.31
C ALA A 185 -6.33 -4.12 0.85
N HIS A 186 -7.00 -3.33 1.69
CA HIS A 186 -8.20 -2.52 1.42
C HIS A 186 -9.10 -3.00 0.25
N PRO A 187 -9.64 -4.24 0.27
CA PRO A 187 -10.24 -4.90 -0.90
C PRO A 187 -11.42 -4.14 -1.52
N PHE A 188 -12.14 -3.33 -0.74
CA PHE A 188 -13.22 -2.49 -1.25
C PHE A 188 -12.78 -1.13 -1.82
N TRP A 189 -11.45 -0.90 -1.95
CA TRP A 189 -10.94 0.26 -2.67
C TRP A 189 -11.12 0.12 -4.19
N ASP A 190 -10.92 -1.10 -4.70
CA ASP A 190 -10.94 -1.39 -6.14
C ASP A 190 -12.18 -2.21 -6.57
N MET A 191 -12.95 -2.74 -5.64
CA MET A 191 -14.10 -3.61 -5.88
C MET A 191 -15.30 -3.17 -5.05
N ASP A 192 -16.49 -3.14 -5.66
CA ASP A 192 -17.74 -2.80 -4.98
C ASP A 192 -18.57 -4.05 -4.62
N ASP A 193 -18.44 -5.15 -5.37
CA ASP A 193 -19.24 -6.36 -5.15
C ASP A 193 -18.58 -7.29 -4.12
N PRO A 194 -19.23 -7.52 -2.95
CA PRO A 194 -18.72 -8.46 -1.95
C PRO A 194 -18.49 -9.89 -2.47
N ASN A 195 -19.23 -10.33 -3.51
CA ASN A 195 -19.01 -11.67 -4.07
C ASN A 195 -17.70 -11.72 -4.88
N GLU A 196 -17.35 -10.66 -5.59
CA GLU A 196 -16.06 -10.55 -6.29
C GLU A 196 -14.91 -10.52 -5.29
N VAL A 197 -15.05 -9.76 -4.18
CA VAL A 197 -14.07 -9.75 -3.09
C VAL A 197 -13.89 -11.13 -2.47
N ALA A 198 -15.01 -11.85 -2.20
CA ALA A 198 -14.94 -13.20 -1.64
C ALA A 198 -14.27 -14.18 -2.61
N ALA A 199 -14.58 -14.11 -3.91
CA ALA A 199 -13.98 -14.96 -4.94
C ALA A 199 -12.46 -14.71 -5.03
N LEU A 200 -12.03 -13.45 -5.04
CA LEU A 200 -10.61 -13.10 -5.02
C LEU A 200 -9.88 -13.67 -3.79
N ILE A 201 -10.50 -13.55 -2.61
CA ILE A 201 -9.94 -14.12 -1.37
C ILE A 201 -9.84 -15.65 -1.45
N ASP A 202 -10.80 -16.30 -2.09
CA ASP A 202 -10.82 -17.77 -2.28
C ASP A 202 -9.78 -18.25 -3.30
N ASP A 203 -9.43 -17.43 -4.28
CA ASP A 203 -8.48 -17.76 -5.35
C ASP A 203 -7.01 -17.63 -4.91
N LEU A 204 -6.72 -16.89 -3.83
CA LEU A 204 -5.36 -16.59 -3.39
C LEU A 204 -4.98 -17.30 -2.07
N ASP A 205 -3.71 -17.72 -1.92
CA ASP A 205 -3.17 -18.30 -0.67
C ASP A 205 -2.82 -17.22 0.36
N LEU A 206 -3.86 -16.54 0.88
CA LEU A 206 -3.72 -15.44 1.82
C LEU A 206 -3.54 -15.91 3.26
N ASP A 207 -2.83 -15.11 4.07
CA ASP A 207 -2.73 -15.27 5.54
C ASP A 207 -3.69 -14.32 6.27
N GLY A 208 -4.24 -13.31 5.57
CA GLY A 208 -5.18 -12.36 6.16
C GLY A 208 -5.79 -11.40 5.13
N VAL A 209 -6.68 -10.56 5.63
CA VAL A 209 -7.33 -9.48 4.88
C VAL A 209 -7.40 -8.23 5.74
N GLU A 210 -7.18 -7.07 5.14
CA GLU A 210 -7.37 -5.79 5.81
C GLU A 210 -8.87 -5.49 5.94
N CYS A 211 -9.39 -5.69 7.15
CA CYS A 211 -10.81 -5.56 7.43
C CYS A 211 -11.18 -4.18 7.94
N PHE A 212 -10.33 -3.60 8.80
CA PHE A 212 -10.55 -2.29 9.39
C PHE A 212 -9.70 -1.25 8.66
N TYR A 213 -10.34 -0.46 7.82
CA TYR A 213 -9.72 0.52 6.95
C TYR A 213 -10.55 1.82 6.92
N PRO A 214 -9.94 3.01 6.80
CA PRO A 214 -10.66 4.28 6.87
C PRO A 214 -11.83 4.43 5.89
N ALA A 215 -11.70 3.87 4.69
CA ALA A 215 -12.72 3.95 3.65
C ALA A 215 -13.75 2.81 3.68
N HIS A 216 -13.56 1.78 4.52
CA HIS A 216 -14.55 0.71 4.66
C HIS A 216 -15.74 1.16 5.51
N ASP A 217 -16.94 0.92 5.03
CA ASP A 217 -18.13 1.10 5.84
C ASP A 217 -18.38 -0.10 6.78
N ARG A 218 -19.40 0.06 7.66
CA ARG A 218 -19.76 -0.99 8.63
C ARG A 218 -20.15 -2.32 7.97
N ALA A 219 -20.81 -2.29 6.82
CA ALA A 219 -21.26 -3.50 6.14
C ALA A 219 -20.08 -4.24 5.49
N GLN A 220 -19.18 -3.51 4.85
CA GLN A 220 -17.94 -4.01 4.29
C GLN A 220 -17.03 -4.63 5.36
N THR A 221 -16.78 -3.89 6.46
CA THR A 221 -15.99 -4.40 7.59
C THR A 221 -16.60 -5.69 8.16
N LYS A 222 -17.92 -5.71 8.39
CA LYS A 222 -18.61 -6.91 8.89
C LYS A 222 -18.47 -8.09 7.94
N PHE A 223 -18.65 -7.88 6.65
CA PHE A 223 -18.50 -8.90 5.63
C PHE A 223 -17.09 -9.49 5.63
N LEU A 224 -16.04 -8.66 5.63
CA LEU A 224 -14.65 -9.12 5.64
C LEU A 224 -14.32 -9.92 6.92
N LEU A 225 -14.82 -9.50 8.08
CA LEU A 225 -14.65 -10.24 9.33
C LEU A 225 -15.32 -11.63 9.29
N GLU A 226 -16.50 -11.73 8.65
CA GLU A 226 -17.17 -13.02 8.45
C GLU A 226 -16.36 -13.92 7.51
N VAL A 227 -15.85 -13.36 6.40
CA VAL A 227 -14.97 -14.06 5.45
C VAL A 227 -13.70 -14.55 6.16
N CYS A 228 -13.01 -13.69 6.90
CA CYS A 228 -11.79 -14.06 7.62
C CYS A 228 -12.04 -15.19 8.63
N ARG A 229 -13.09 -15.06 9.43
CA ARG A 229 -13.47 -16.09 10.42
C ARG A 229 -13.75 -17.44 9.75
N ASP A 230 -14.50 -17.44 8.65
CA ASP A 230 -14.95 -18.68 7.99
C ASP A 230 -13.80 -19.38 7.25
N ARG A 231 -12.73 -18.66 6.90
CA ARG A 231 -11.52 -19.15 6.21
C ARG A 231 -10.30 -19.29 7.12
N GLY A 232 -10.37 -18.84 8.37
CA GLY A 232 -9.24 -18.86 9.30
C GLY A 232 -8.13 -17.86 8.96
N LEU A 233 -8.51 -16.73 8.33
CA LEU A 233 -7.61 -15.65 7.95
C LEU A 233 -7.51 -14.59 9.05
N ALA A 234 -6.35 -13.94 9.19
CA ALA A 234 -6.20 -12.81 10.10
C ALA A 234 -6.97 -11.57 9.60
N ALA A 235 -7.69 -10.92 10.51
CA ALA A 235 -8.40 -9.66 10.23
C ALA A 235 -7.53 -8.47 10.65
N THR A 236 -6.83 -7.83 9.73
CA THR A 236 -5.91 -6.74 10.03
C THR A 236 -6.57 -5.36 10.01
N ALA A 237 -5.83 -4.35 10.45
CA ALA A 237 -6.26 -2.96 10.46
C ALA A 237 -5.13 -2.00 10.15
N SER A 238 -5.45 -0.91 9.47
CA SER A 238 -4.55 0.19 9.25
C SER A 238 -5.24 1.53 9.06
N SER A 239 -4.46 2.58 9.26
CA SER A 239 -4.83 3.94 8.87
C SER A 239 -4.38 4.30 7.45
N ASP A 240 -3.49 3.49 6.89
CA ASP A 240 -2.85 3.78 5.59
C ASP A 240 -2.18 5.18 5.60
N PHE A 241 -1.51 5.49 6.70
CA PHE A 241 -0.96 6.82 6.94
C PHE A 241 0.06 7.23 5.89
N HIS A 242 -0.21 8.34 5.20
CA HIS A 242 0.68 8.93 4.19
C HIS A 242 1.32 10.26 4.64
N GLY A 243 0.78 10.89 5.69
CA GLY A 243 1.33 12.14 6.21
C GLY A 243 0.28 13.16 6.62
N PRO A 244 0.65 14.15 7.46
CA PRO A 244 -0.28 15.08 8.09
C PRO A 244 -1.02 16.02 7.13
N SER A 245 -0.56 16.13 5.88
CA SER A 245 -1.23 16.95 4.85
C SER A 245 -2.08 16.11 3.89
N HIS A 246 -2.08 14.77 4.03
CA HIS A 246 -2.86 13.91 3.17
C HIS A 246 -4.37 14.08 3.48
N LYS A 247 -5.21 14.10 2.45
CA LYS A 247 -6.63 14.45 2.61
C LYS A 247 -7.44 13.41 3.39
N MET A 248 -7.07 12.14 3.31
CA MET A 248 -7.81 11.02 3.91
C MET A 248 -6.96 10.22 4.91
N PHE A 249 -5.67 10.08 4.65
CA PHE A 249 -4.75 9.23 5.39
C PHE A 249 -3.74 10.07 6.19
N ASP A 250 -4.26 11.04 6.97
CA ASP A 250 -3.49 12.06 7.69
C ASP A 250 -3.19 11.73 9.15
N SER A 251 -3.79 10.65 9.67
CA SER A 251 -3.70 10.32 11.10
C SER A 251 -3.72 8.82 11.37
N PHE A 252 -2.85 8.38 12.27
CA PHE A 252 -2.83 7.00 12.75
C PHE A 252 -4.10 6.61 13.50
N LEU A 253 -4.42 5.32 13.50
CA LEU A 253 -5.58 4.72 14.20
C LEU A 253 -6.92 5.28 13.72
N SER A 254 -6.98 5.84 12.51
CA SER A 254 -8.18 6.45 11.93
C SER A 254 -9.20 5.43 11.39
N TYR A 255 -8.90 4.13 11.43
CA TYR A 255 -9.81 3.07 11.01
C TYR A 255 -10.94 2.84 12.02
N PRO A 256 -12.20 2.76 11.58
CA PRO A 256 -13.33 2.48 12.46
C PRO A 256 -13.44 0.97 12.76
N THR A 257 -13.62 0.59 14.03
CA THR A 257 -13.89 -0.82 14.39
C THR A 257 -15.38 -1.16 14.40
N TYR A 258 -16.23 -0.15 14.44
CA TYR A 258 -17.70 -0.29 14.49
C TYR A 258 -18.22 -1.19 15.64
N ASP A 259 -17.43 -1.44 16.65
CA ASP A 259 -17.70 -2.43 17.72
C ASP A 259 -17.92 -3.85 17.19
N LEU A 260 -17.33 -4.21 16.05
CA LEU A 260 -17.48 -5.52 15.41
C LEU A 260 -16.39 -6.52 15.81
N GLY A 261 -15.28 -6.06 16.37
CA GLY A 261 -14.15 -6.91 16.76
C GLY A 261 -12.89 -6.10 17.05
N GLN A 262 -11.80 -6.82 17.21
CA GLN A 262 -10.47 -6.23 17.38
C GLN A 262 -9.58 -6.69 16.23
N PRO A 263 -8.71 -5.81 15.71
CA PRO A 263 -7.75 -6.19 14.68
C PRO A 263 -6.71 -7.18 15.20
N GLU A 264 -6.25 -8.02 14.30
CA GLU A 264 -5.28 -9.09 14.55
C GLU A 264 -3.95 -8.79 13.85
N LEU A 265 -2.87 -9.23 14.47
CA LEU A 265 -1.57 -9.26 13.84
C LEU A 265 -1.44 -10.56 13.05
N PRO A 266 -1.11 -10.53 11.74
CA PRO A 266 -0.97 -11.75 10.97
C PRO A 266 0.16 -12.63 11.54
N PRO A 267 0.02 -13.97 11.45
CA PRO A 267 1.01 -14.89 12.00
C PRO A 267 2.36 -14.73 11.30
N ARG A 268 3.45 -15.05 12.01
CA ARG A 268 4.75 -15.24 11.34
C ARG A 268 4.76 -16.60 10.68
N ARG A 269 5.11 -16.66 9.40
CA ARG A 269 5.40 -17.94 8.75
C ARG A 269 6.72 -18.49 9.26
N SER A 270 6.76 -19.79 9.51
CA SER A 270 8.03 -20.45 9.81
C SER A 270 8.86 -20.49 8.51
N PRO A 271 10.16 -20.17 8.57
CA PRO A 271 11.00 -20.37 7.41
C PRO A 271 10.94 -21.84 7.01
N GLY A 272 10.59 -22.10 5.74
CA GLY A 272 10.52 -23.44 5.17
C GLY A 272 11.90 -24.08 5.04
#